data_51d32829656820f82193bd1150b47325
#
_entry.id   51d32829656820f82193bd1150b47325
#
_cell.length_a   1.000
_cell.length_b   1.000
_cell.length_c   1.000
_cell.angle_alpha   90.00
_cell.angle_beta   90.00
_cell.angle_gamma   90.00
#
_symmetry.space_group_name_H-M   'P 1'
#
loop_
_entity.id
_entity.type
_entity.pdbx_description
1 polymer ?
#
loop_
_entity_poly.entity_id
_entity_poly.type
_entity_poly.pdbx_seq_one_letter_code
_entity_poly.pdbx_strand_id
1 'polypeptide(L)'
;MTIFLGLARPGDTVLTEELTWPGALSIGRLTGIRLMPVKTDAEGLIPEAFDAACAKFRPRFVYTMPTLHNPTNATASLARRREIVRIAREHDVLIVEDDAYGFLVEPRVTPYWELAQDRTIYLTSLSKSISSALRVGFMAVPARLHKSLLAAMRATTVMVSPILLELATHMIETGAGRDAIVYQTETARRRQRLAVSILGDQGSAPTSFHYWLRLPPEVHNAGFVADALAGGVAVTHGDVFTVLPGQEAGGVRLCLCAEPNEARVEHALRTLAALLATSHSDAISIV
;
A
#
# COMPACT_ATOMS: atom_id res chain seq x y z
N MET A 1 6.62 -11.85 3.90
CA MET A 1 7.70 -12.72 4.41
C MET A 1 7.92 -13.94 3.50
N THR A 2 6.96 -14.83 3.32
CA THR A 2 7.07 -16.06 2.50
C THR A 2 7.69 -15.82 1.12
N ILE A 3 7.25 -14.79 0.39
CA ILE A 3 7.77 -14.46 -0.95
C ILE A 3 9.24 -14.05 -0.89
N PHE A 4 9.60 -13.15 0.01
CA PHE A 4 10.98 -12.68 0.15
C PHE A 4 11.92 -13.84 0.43
N LEU A 5 11.58 -14.71 1.38
CA LEU A 5 12.38 -15.88 1.72
C LEU A 5 12.37 -16.98 0.64
N GLY A 6 11.28 -17.10 -0.11
CA GLY A 6 11.15 -18.12 -1.15
C GLY A 6 11.80 -17.75 -2.49
N LEU A 7 12.01 -16.45 -2.76
CA LEU A 7 12.47 -15.96 -4.06
C LEU A 7 13.80 -15.20 -4.03
N ALA A 8 14.22 -14.70 -2.87
CA ALA A 8 15.44 -13.91 -2.75
C ALA A 8 16.32 -14.41 -1.59
N ARG A 9 17.59 -14.03 -1.61
CA ARG A 9 18.60 -14.32 -0.60
C ARG A 9 19.15 -13.02 -0.01
N PRO A 10 19.78 -13.05 1.18
CA PRO A 10 20.48 -11.89 1.70
C PRO A 10 21.47 -11.31 0.67
N GLY A 11 21.43 -10.00 0.47
CA GLY A 11 22.20 -9.28 -0.53
C GLY A 11 21.55 -9.14 -1.91
N ASP A 12 20.51 -9.92 -2.23
CA ASP A 12 19.72 -9.73 -3.46
C ASP A 12 19.00 -8.38 -3.44
N THR A 13 18.71 -7.87 -4.63
CA THR A 13 17.96 -6.62 -4.80
C THR A 13 16.50 -6.92 -5.17
N VAL A 14 15.58 -6.20 -4.55
CA VAL A 14 14.16 -6.13 -4.87
C VAL A 14 13.80 -4.67 -5.13
N LEU A 15 13.09 -4.41 -6.22
CA LEU A 15 12.56 -3.08 -6.50
C LEU A 15 11.22 -2.88 -5.82
N THR A 16 10.91 -1.63 -5.48
CA THR A 16 9.58 -1.22 -5.02
C THR A 16 9.35 0.25 -5.35
N GLU A 17 8.13 0.75 -5.16
CA GLU A 17 7.85 2.19 -5.21
C GLU A 17 8.75 2.94 -4.22
N GLU A 18 9.07 4.20 -4.51
CA GLU A 18 9.91 5.05 -3.62
C GLU A 18 9.29 5.27 -2.23
N LEU A 19 7.96 5.30 -2.16
CA LEU A 19 7.19 5.12 -0.94
C LEU A 19 6.54 3.74 -1.02
N THR A 20 6.66 2.93 0.00
CA THR A 20 6.08 1.58 0.00
C THR A 20 5.55 1.19 1.38
N TRP A 21 4.81 0.10 1.43
CA TRP A 21 4.30 -0.41 2.70
C TRP A 21 5.44 -0.69 3.70
N PRO A 22 5.39 -0.12 4.92
CA PRO A 22 6.46 -0.29 5.92
C PRO A 22 6.76 -1.75 6.29
N GLY A 23 5.78 -2.64 6.11
CA GLY A 23 6.01 -4.08 6.30
C GLY A 23 6.98 -4.66 5.28
N ALA A 24 6.98 -4.21 4.03
CA ALA A 24 7.97 -4.63 3.03
C ALA A 24 9.37 -4.15 3.42
N LEU A 25 9.50 -2.91 3.92
CA LEU A 25 10.76 -2.36 4.43
C LEU A 25 11.30 -3.19 5.60
N SER A 26 10.43 -3.52 6.55
CA SER A 26 10.80 -4.35 7.70
C SER A 26 11.23 -5.75 7.29
N ILE A 27 10.53 -6.36 6.34
CA ILE A 27 10.89 -7.68 5.79
C ILE A 27 12.26 -7.62 5.11
N GLY A 28 12.51 -6.60 4.27
CA GLY A 28 13.81 -6.41 3.63
C GLY A 28 14.95 -6.34 4.64
N ARG A 29 14.78 -5.52 5.70
CA ARG A 29 15.77 -5.41 6.78
C ARG A 29 16.01 -6.73 7.51
N LEU A 30 14.94 -7.43 7.89
CA LEU A 30 15.03 -8.71 8.60
C LEU A 30 15.65 -9.83 7.78
N THR A 31 15.47 -9.81 6.46
CA THR A 31 15.98 -10.85 5.56
C THR A 31 17.33 -10.50 4.91
N GLY A 32 17.85 -9.29 5.16
CA GLY A 32 19.07 -8.80 4.51
C GLY A 32 18.92 -8.56 3.00
N ILE A 33 17.69 -8.42 2.50
CA ILE A 33 17.38 -8.11 1.10
C ILE A 33 17.39 -6.60 0.92
N ARG A 34 18.05 -6.12 -0.13
CA ARG A 34 18.13 -4.69 -0.43
C ARG A 34 16.92 -4.23 -1.22
N LEU A 35 16.12 -3.36 -0.62
CA LEU A 35 15.03 -2.68 -1.34
C LEU A 35 15.58 -1.44 -2.04
N MET A 36 15.28 -1.30 -3.33
CA MET A 36 15.70 -0.17 -4.14
C MET A 36 14.46 0.54 -4.70
N PRO A 37 14.41 1.87 -4.58
CA PRO A 37 13.24 2.63 -5.02
C PRO A 37 13.18 2.78 -6.53
N VAL A 38 11.97 2.78 -7.05
CA VAL A 38 11.61 3.20 -8.40
C VAL A 38 10.73 4.44 -8.29
N LYS A 39 11.00 5.47 -9.08
CA LYS A 39 10.19 6.70 -9.12
C LYS A 39 8.74 6.40 -9.48
N THR A 40 7.86 7.19 -8.88
CA THR A 40 6.41 7.06 -9.04
C THR A 40 5.76 8.37 -9.46
N ASP A 41 4.55 8.26 -10.02
CA ASP A 41 3.66 9.37 -10.33
C ASP A 41 2.23 9.06 -9.81
N ALA A 42 1.22 9.77 -10.30
CA ALA A 42 -0.17 9.55 -9.93
C ALA A 42 -0.71 8.15 -10.31
N GLU A 43 -0.04 7.45 -11.23
CA GLU A 43 -0.36 6.07 -11.65
C GLU A 43 0.60 5.02 -11.06
N GLY A 44 1.41 5.36 -10.06
CA GLY A 44 2.39 4.46 -9.44
C GLY A 44 3.71 4.39 -10.21
N LEU A 45 4.28 3.19 -10.41
CA LEU A 45 5.59 3.02 -11.05
C LEU A 45 5.67 3.70 -12.41
N ILE A 46 6.67 4.58 -12.60
CA ILE A 46 6.99 5.19 -13.91
C ILE A 46 7.75 4.17 -14.75
N PRO A 47 7.29 3.81 -15.98
CA PRO A 47 7.88 2.76 -16.79
C PRO A 47 9.35 2.96 -17.09
N GLU A 48 9.76 4.17 -17.50
CA GLU A 48 11.14 4.50 -17.85
C GLU A 48 12.06 4.39 -16.63
N ALA A 49 11.56 4.76 -15.44
CA ALA A 49 12.29 4.61 -14.20
C ALA A 49 12.42 3.13 -13.78
N PHE A 50 11.37 2.33 -14.02
CA PHE A 50 11.38 0.91 -13.77
C PHE A 50 12.37 0.18 -14.71
N ASP A 51 12.36 0.49 -16.00
CA ASP A 51 13.29 -0.03 -16.99
C ASP A 51 14.74 0.26 -16.59
N ALA A 52 15.07 1.52 -16.33
CA ALA A 52 16.39 1.94 -15.88
C ALA A 52 16.83 1.23 -14.58
N ALA A 53 15.91 1.05 -13.63
CA ALA A 53 16.20 0.35 -12.37
C ALA A 53 16.44 -1.15 -12.61
N CYS A 54 15.67 -1.81 -13.48
CA CYS A 54 15.88 -3.20 -13.86
C CYS A 54 17.25 -3.41 -14.51
N ALA A 55 17.64 -2.56 -15.47
CA ALA A 55 18.95 -2.59 -16.12
C ALA A 55 20.10 -2.40 -15.12
N LYS A 56 19.95 -1.44 -14.20
CA LYS A 56 20.98 -1.08 -13.23
C LYS A 56 21.16 -2.11 -12.11
N PHE A 57 20.06 -2.58 -11.54
CA PHE A 57 20.09 -3.36 -10.30
C PHE A 57 19.89 -4.86 -10.50
N ARG A 58 19.40 -5.29 -11.67
CA ARG A 58 19.07 -6.70 -11.97
C ARG A 58 18.32 -7.38 -10.83
N PRO A 59 17.13 -6.86 -10.48
CA PRO A 59 16.40 -7.31 -9.30
C PRO A 59 15.86 -8.72 -9.45
N ARG A 60 15.60 -9.39 -8.33
CA ARG A 60 14.88 -10.68 -8.31
C ARG A 60 13.42 -10.51 -8.65
N PHE A 61 12.79 -9.47 -8.11
CA PHE A 61 11.42 -9.10 -8.40
C PHE A 61 11.18 -7.63 -8.09
N VAL A 62 10.05 -7.10 -8.54
CA VAL A 62 9.47 -5.85 -8.07
C VAL A 62 8.30 -6.18 -7.15
N TYR A 63 8.27 -5.60 -5.93
CA TYR A 63 7.11 -5.58 -5.05
C TYR A 63 6.35 -4.28 -5.30
N THR A 64 5.08 -4.35 -5.64
CA THR A 64 4.27 -3.18 -6.01
C THR A 64 2.83 -3.31 -5.56
N MET A 65 2.21 -2.17 -5.20
CA MET A 65 0.79 -2.05 -4.87
C MET A 65 0.08 -1.21 -5.94
N PRO A 66 -0.28 -1.80 -7.09
CA PRO A 66 -0.74 -1.03 -8.26
C PRO A 66 -2.20 -0.55 -8.14
N THR A 67 -2.92 -0.92 -7.09
CA THR A 67 -4.31 -0.54 -6.85
C THR A 67 -4.43 0.07 -5.46
N LEU A 68 -4.84 1.34 -5.37
CA LEU A 68 -4.95 2.08 -4.11
C LEU A 68 -3.65 1.97 -3.29
N HIS A 69 -2.57 2.37 -3.91
CA HIS A 69 -1.22 2.30 -3.35
C HIS A 69 -1.14 2.86 -1.92
N ASN A 70 -0.52 2.15 -1.01
CA ASN A 70 -0.27 2.61 0.35
C ASN A 70 1.15 3.19 0.46
N PRO A 71 1.32 4.54 0.62
CA PRO A 71 0.32 5.45 1.19
C PRO A 71 -0.42 6.37 0.20
N THR A 72 -0.02 6.47 -1.07
CA THR A 72 -0.35 7.59 -1.98
C THR A 72 -1.72 7.49 -2.65
N ASN A 73 -2.40 6.34 -2.57
CA ASN A 73 -3.64 6.03 -3.29
C ASN A 73 -3.51 5.94 -4.82
N ALA A 74 -2.31 6.01 -5.37
CA ALA A 74 -2.10 5.84 -6.80
C ALA A 74 -2.72 4.52 -7.30
N THR A 75 -3.31 4.55 -8.49
CA THR A 75 -3.86 3.35 -9.13
C THR A 75 -3.42 3.31 -10.57
N ALA A 76 -2.68 2.28 -10.92
CA ALA A 76 -2.15 2.08 -12.25
C ALA A 76 -3.27 1.75 -13.25
N SER A 77 -3.35 2.53 -14.35
CA SER A 77 -4.23 2.24 -15.47
C SER A 77 -3.85 0.93 -16.16
N LEU A 78 -4.78 0.37 -16.95
CA LEU A 78 -4.48 -0.83 -17.73
C LEU A 78 -3.31 -0.62 -18.72
N ALA A 79 -3.20 0.58 -19.30
CA ALA A 79 -2.09 0.93 -20.19
C ALA A 79 -0.75 0.89 -19.43
N ARG A 80 -0.68 1.52 -18.26
CA ARG A 80 0.48 1.50 -17.37
C ARG A 80 0.86 0.08 -16.97
N ARG A 81 -0.11 -0.75 -16.61
CA ARG A 81 0.14 -2.16 -16.25
C ARG A 81 0.71 -2.96 -17.39
N ARG A 82 0.22 -2.79 -18.62
CA ARG A 82 0.77 -3.45 -19.81
C ARG A 82 2.23 -3.07 -20.06
N GLU A 83 2.57 -1.80 -19.87
CA GLU A 83 3.93 -1.31 -20.05
C GLU A 83 4.89 -1.88 -18.99
N ILE A 84 4.51 -1.90 -17.74
CA ILE A 84 5.29 -2.52 -16.66
C ILE A 84 5.49 -4.03 -16.91
N VAL A 85 4.45 -4.74 -17.39
CA VAL A 85 4.57 -6.16 -17.77
C VAL A 85 5.54 -6.36 -18.91
N ARG A 86 5.51 -5.47 -19.95
CA ARG A 86 6.46 -5.54 -21.08
C ARG A 86 7.90 -5.44 -20.57
N ILE A 87 8.20 -4.42 -19.78
CA ILE A 87 9.53 -4.19 -19.19
C ILE A 87 9.95 -5.37 -18.29
N ALA A 88 9.05 -5.87 -17.45
CA ALA A 88 9.33 -7.02 -16.59
C ALA A 88 9.69 -8.28 -17.40
N ARG A 89 9.11 -8.46 -18.62
CA ARG A 89 9.47 -9.53 -19.54
C ARG A 89 10.84 -9.33 -20.16
N GLU A 90 11.16 -8.12 -20.59
CA GLU A 90 12.44 -7.78 -21.23
C GLU A 90 13.63 -8.00 -20.27
N HIS A 91 13.45 -7.71 -18.99
CA HIS A 91 14.48 -7.88 -17.97
C HIS A 91 14.40 -9.21 -17.20
N ASP A 92 13.47 -10.09 -17.54
CA ASP A 92 13.18 -11.34 -16.80
C ASP A 92 12.94 -11.14 -15.30
N VAL A 93 12.24 -10.07 -14.93
CA VAL A 93 11.89 -9.72 -13.56
C VAL A 93 10.52 -10.27 -13.18
N LEU A 94 10.38 -10.86 -11.99
CA LEU A 94 9.08 -11.25 -11.44
C LEU A 94 8.34 -10.03 -10.90
N ILE A 95 7.01 -10.06 -10.95
CA ILE A 95 6.13 -9.05 -10.34
C ILE A 95 5.48 -9.66 -9.11
N VAL A 96 5.60 -9.02 -7.97
CA VAL A 96 4.84 -9.32 -6.75
C VAL A 96 3.79 -8.23 -6.61
N GLU A 97 2.57 -8.55 -7.01
CA GLU A 97 1.41 -7.66 -6.96
C GLU A 97 0.68 -7.81 -5.64
N ASP A 98 0.76 -6.80 -4.79
CA ASP A 98 -0.02 -6.73 -3.54
C ASP A 98 -1.34 -5.99 -3.80
N ASP A 99 -2.41 -6.75 -3.91
CA ASP A 99 -3.77 -6.26 -4.20
C ASP A 99 -4.67 -6.33 -2.95
N ALA A 100 -4.14 -5.91 -1.80
CA ALA A 100 -4.88 -5.91 -0.54
C ALA A 100 -6.11 -5.00 -0.55
N TYR A 101 -6.17 -4.01 -1.46
CA TYR A 101 -7.22 -3.01 -1.56
C TYR A 101 -8.03 -3.09 -2.86
N GLY A 102 -7.73 -4.00 -3.77
CA GLY A 102 -8.39 -4.09 -5.07
C GLY A 102 -9.91 -4.26 -5.00
N PHE A 103 -10.43 -4.85 -3.92
CA PHE A 103 -11.87 -5.00 -3.69
C PHE A 103 -12.63 -3.67 -3.52
N LEU A 104 -11.92 -2.56 -3.29
CA LEU A 104 -12.50 -1.21 -3.11
C LEU A 104 -12.70 -0.47 -4.44
N VAL A 105 -12.16 -0.98 -5.55
CA VAL A 105 -12.18 -0.29 -6.85
C VAL A 105 -13.19 -0.92 -7.78
N GLU A 106 -14.17 -0.13 -8.23
CA GLU A 106 -15.15 -0.52 -9.26
C GLU A 106 -15.24 0.56 -10.35
N PRO A 107 -15.17 0.16 -11.62
CA PRO A 107 -14.86 -1.20 -12.11
C PRO A 107 -13.44 -1.64 -11.75
N ARG A 108 -13.27 -2.93 -11.49
CA ARG A 108 -11.97 -3.51 -11.16
C ARG A 108 -10.98 -3.29 -12.30
N VAL A 109 -9.78 -2.83 -11.98
CA VAL A 109 -8.68 -2.76 -12.95
C VAL A 109 -8.07 -4.16 -13.11
N THR A 110 -7.84 -4.60 -14.35
CA THR A 110 -7.19 -5.89 -14.66
C THR A 110 -5.84 -5.99 -13.95
N PRO A 111 -5.62 -6.96 -13.04
CA PRO A 111 -4.35 -7.09 -12.32
C PRO A 111 -3.21 -7.57 -13.22
N TYR A 112 -1.97 -7.38 -12.76
CA TYR A 112 -0.79 -7.94 -13.46
C TYR A 112 -0.88 -9.45 -13.62
N TRP A 113 -1.49 -10.14 -12.65
CA TRP A 113 -1.71 -11.59 -12.73
C TRP A 113 -2.45 -12.00 -14.01
N GLU A 114 -3.51 -11.31 -14.37
CA GLU A 114 -4.27 -11.63 -15.59
C GLU A 114 -3.49 -11.29 -16.88
N LEU A 115 -2.55 -10.35 -16.81
CA LEU A 115 -1.72 -9.94 -17.95
C LEU A 115 -0.47 -10.82 -18.14
N ALA A 116 0.04 -11.42 -17.05
CA ALA A 116 1.33 -12.12 -17.05
C ALA A 116 1.41 -13.18 -15.95
N GLN A 117 0.56 -14.23 -16.01
CA GLN A 117 0.53 -15.32 -15.03
C GLN A 117 1.86 -16.08 -14.92
N ASP A 118 2.66 -16.07 -15.98
CA ASP A 118 3.97 -16.71 -16.04
C ASP A 118 5.00 -16.09 -15.10
N ARG A 119 4.83 -14.84 -14.69
CA ARG A 119 5.81 -14.08 -13.89
C ARG A 119 5.24 -13.24 -12.77
N THR A 120 3.95 -13.25 -12.55
CA THR A 120 3.32 -12.50 -11.46
C THR A 120 3.00 -13.42 -10.29
N ILE A 121 3.28 -12.95 -9.08
CA ILE A 121 2.73 -13.47 -7.83
C ILE A 121 1.67 -12.49 -7.37
N TYR A 122 0.42 -12.89 -7.34
CA TYR A 122 -0.70 -12.06 -6.91
C TYR A 122 -1.03 -12.33 -5.45
N LEU A 123 -1.12 -11.28 -4.66
CA LEU A 123 -1.45 -11.34 -3.24
C LEU A 123 -2.78 -10.64 -2.96
N THR A 124 -3.61 -11.26 -2.15
CA THR A 124 -4.77 -10.61 -1.54
C THR A 124 -4.99 -11.11 -0.12
N SER A 125 -5.83 -10.41 0.65
CA SER A 125 -6.02 -10.73 2.06
C SER A 125 -7.43 -10.36 2.53
N LEU A 126 -7.98 -11.20 3.40
CA LEU A 126 -9.25 -10.92 4.08
C LEU A 126 -9.09 -9.86 5.19
N SER A 127 -7.85 -9.49 5.54
CA SER A 127 -7.59 -8.53 6.62
C SER A 127 -8.14 -7.13 6.35
N LYS A 128 -8.32 -6.75 5.10
CA LYS A 128 -8.85 -5.44 4.69
C LYS A 128 -10.29 -5.53 4.19
N SER A 129 -10.64 -6.61 3.51
CA SER A 129 -11.95 -6.80 2.94
C SER A 129 -13.01 -7.27 3.96
N ILE A 130 -12.62 -8.10 4.93
CA ILE A 130 -13.55 -8.66 5.91
C ILE A 130 -13.14 -8.25 7.33
N SER A 131 -12.05 -8.83 7.85
CA SER A 131 -11.57 -8.53 9.20
C SER A 131 -10.08 -8.83 9.35
N SER A 132 -9.37 -7.91 9.99
CA SER A 132 -7.96 -8.10 10.33
C SER A 132 -7.72 -9.24 11.32
N ALA A 133 -8.74 -9.66 12.07
CA ALA A 133 -8.67 -10.76 13.04
C ALA A 133 -8.54 -12.13 12.36
N LEU A 134 -9.01 -12.29 11.12
CA LEU A 134 -8.96 -13.57 10.40
C LEU A 134 -7.53 -14.00 10.08
N ARG A 135 -6.61 -13.07 9.84
CA ARG A 135 -5.21 -13.37 9.49
C ARG A 135 -5.03 -14.33 8.30
N VAL A 136 -6.01 -14.35 7.38
CA VAL A 136 -6.00 -15.18 6.17
C VAL A 136 -5.65 -14.32 4.96
N GLY A 137 -4.71 -14.77 4.18
CA GLY A 137 -4.32 -14.21 2.89
C GLY A 137 -4.18 -15.31 1.84
N PHE A 138 -4.31 -14.93 0.58
CA PHE A 138 -4.22 -15.82 -0.56
C PHE A 138 -3.11 -15.36 -1.50
N MET A 139 -2.52 -16.33 -2.17
CA MET A 139 -1.43 -16.10 -3.11
C MET A 139 -1.64 -16.96 -4.35
N ALA A 140 -1.83 -16.34 -5.52
CA ALA A 140 -1.76 -17.03 -6.81
C ALA A 140 -0.33 -16.93 -7.34
N VAL A 141 0.25 -18.05 -7.75
CA VAL A 141 1.67 -18.14 -8.13
C VAL A 141 1.89 -18.96 -9.39
N PRO A 142 2.89 -18.63 -10.22
CA PRO A 142 3.32 -19.50 -11.32
C PRO A 142 3.68 -20.89 -10.82
N ALA A 143 3.28 -21.94 -11.56
CA ALA A 143 3.49 -23.33 -11.14
C ALA A 143 4.97 -23.64 -10.78
N ARG A 144 5.92 -23.06 -11.51
CA ARG A 144 7.37 -23.24 -11.26
C ARG A 144 7.84 -22.70 -9.91
N LEU A 145 7.11 -21.76 -9.29
CA LEU A 145 7.46 -21.14 -8.00
C LEU A 145 6.75 -21.82 -6.81
N HIS A 146 5.75 -22.67 -7.07
CA HIS A 146 4.92 -23.26 -6.02
C HIS A 146 5.74 -24.00 -4.96
N LYS A 147 6.71 -24.83 -5.39
CA LYS A 147 7.52 -25.63 -4.46
C LYS A 147 8.36 -24.78 -3.51
N SER A 148 9.03 -23.72 -4.02
CA SER A 148 9.87 -22.83 -3.21
C SER A 148 9.04 -22.00 -2.23
N LEU A 149 7.91 -21.47 -2.70
CA LEU A 149 7.03 -20.65 -1.87
C LEU A 149 6.32 -21.50 -0.79
N LEU A 150 5.91 -22.71 -1.12
CA LEU A 150 5.35 -23.65 -0.13
C LEU A 150 6.38 -24.03 0.94
N ALA A 151 7.64 -24.25 0.56
CA ALA A 151 8.71 -24.52 1.51
C ALA A 151 8.96 -23.31 2.44
N ALA A 152 9.02 -22.10 1.89
CA ALA A 152 9.16 -20.87 2.68
C ALA A 152 7.97 -20.64 3.62
N MET A 153 6.74 -20.90 3.16
CA MET A 153 5.54 -20.81 3.99
C MET A 153 5.61 -21.79 5.17
N ARG A 154 5.98 -23.04 4.93
CA ARG A 154 6.12 -24.06 5.99
C ARG A 154 7.19 -23.67 7.00
N ALA A 155 8.29 -23.09 6.55
CA ALA A 155 9.37 -22.67 7.43
C ALA A 155 9.04 -21.45 8.29
N THR A 156 8.04 -20.62 7.89
CA THR A 156 7.69 -19.39 8.60
C THR A 156 6.42 -19.51 9.44
N THR A 157 5.35 -20.02 8.85
CA THR A 157 4.03 -20.05 9.48
C THR A 157 3.50 -21.47 9.71
N VAL A 158 4.22 -22.47 9.21
CA VAL A 158 3.78 -23.89 9.19
C VAL A 158 2.49 -24.05 8.40
N MET A 159 1.38 -23.48 8.90
CA MET A 159 0.08 -23.40 8.23
C MET A 159 -0.73 -22.23 8.77
N VAL A 160 -1.75 -21.79 8.05
CA VAL A 160 -2.80 -20.92 8.57
C VAL A 160 -3.66 -21.72 9.55
N SER A 161 -4.15 -21.08 10.61
CA SER A 161 -5.03 -21.75 11.59
C SER A 161 -6.25 -22.37 10.90
N PRO A 162 -6.52 -23.67 11.04
CA PRO A 162 -7.69 -24.31 10.44
C PRO A 162 -9.01 -23.69 10.90
N ILE A 163 -9.09 -23.24 12.15
CA ILE A 163 -10.30 -22.57 12.70
C ILE A 163 -10.56 -21.26 11.97
N LEU A 164 -9.51 -20.47 11.71
CA LEU A 164 -9.66 -19.19 11.00
C LEU A 164 -9.94 -19.38 9.51
N LEU A 165 -9.43 -20.47 8.91
CA LEU A 165 -9.78 -20.86 7.54
C LEU A 165 -11.24 -21.26 7.44
N GLU A 166 -11.74 -22.08 8.37
CA GLU A 166 -13.14 -22.51 8.41
C GLU A 166 -14.06 -21.31 8.59
N LEU A 167 -13.74 -20.40 9.53
CA LEU A 167 -14.49 -19.14 9.71
C LEU A 167 -14.49 -18.29 8.43
N ALA A 168 -13.36 -18.16 7.77
CA ALA A 168 -13.25 -17.42 6.51
C ALA A 168 -14.09 -18.06 5.40
N THR A 169 -14.05 -19.39 5.28
CA THR A 169 -14.87 -20.16 4.34
C THR A 169 -16.35 -19.92 4.61
N HIS A 170 -16.78 -20.07 5.86
CA HIS A 170 -18.17 -19.83 6.26
C HIS A 170 -18.62 -18.40 5.91
N MET A 171 -17.80 -17.37 6.18
CA MET A 171 -18.14 -15.98 5.84
C MET A 171 -18.27 -15.76 4.32
N ILE A 172 -17.47 -16.45 3.52
CA ILE A 172 -17.54 -16.38 2.06
C ILE A 172 -18.81 -17.07 1.54
N GLU A 173 -19.08 -18.29 2.01
CA GLU A 173 -20.19 -19.13 1.53
C GLU A 173 -21.57 -18.59 1.94
N THR A 174 -21.67 -18.03 3.15
CA THR A 174 -22.93 -17.42 3.64
C THR A 174 -23.20 -16.03 3.08
N GLY A 175 -22.23 -15.40 2.42
CA GLY A 175 -22.36 -14.03 1.93
C GLY A 175 -21.99 -12.95 2.96
N ALA A 176 -21.78 -13.30 4.24
CA ALA A 176 -21.39 -12.34 5.27
C ALA A 176 -20.11 -11.58 4.92
N GLY A 177 -19.16 -12.22 4.21
CA GLY A 177 -17.98 -11.58 3.69
C GLY A 177 -18.28 -10.51 2.64
N ARG A 178 -19.28 -10.73 1.78
CA ARG A 178 -19.75 -9.74 0.80
C ARG A 178 -20.39 -8.52 1.49
N ASP A 179 -21.22 -8.77 2.49
CA ASP A 179 -21.86 -7.70 3.26
C ASP A 179 -20.80 -6.84 3.98
N ALA A 180 -19.76 -7.47 4.53
CA ALA A 180 -18.64 -6.76 5.12
C ALA A 180 -17.90 -5.88 4.10
N ILE A 181 -17.66 -6.36 2.88
CA ILE A 181 -17.04 -5.60 1.79
C ILE A 181 -17.89 -4.38 1.42
N VAL A 182 -19.21 -4.56 1.26
CA VAL A 182 -20.15 -3.47 0.95
C VAL A 182 -20.10 -2.40 2.04
N TYR A 183 -20.23 -2.82 3.30
CA TYR A 183 -20.16 -1.91 4.46
C TYR A 183 -18.84 -1.12 4.51
N GLN A 184 -17.71 -1.80 4.32
CA GLN A 184 -16.38 -1.20 4.31
C GLN A 184 -16.23 -0.17 3.18
N THR A 185 -16.66 -0.52 1.97
CA THR A 185 -16.57 0.34 0.78
C THR A 185 -17.44 1.59 0.94
N GLU A 186 -18.66 1.45 1.44
CA GLU A 186 -19.54 2.60 1.67
C GLU A 186 -19.04 3.51 2.78
N THR A 187 -18.51 2.93 3.86
CA THR A 187 -17.89 3.68 4.94
C THR A 187 -16.68 4.46 4.45
N ALA A 188 -15.80 3.83 3.69
CA ALA A 188 -14.65 4.49 3.08
C ALA A 188 -15.08 5.64 2.17
N ARG A 189 -16.10 5.42 1.32
CA ARG A 189 -16.64 6.45 0.41
C ARG A 189 -17.17 7.68 1.16
N ARG A 190 -17.91 7.49 2.25
CA ARG A 190 -18.41 8.61 3.07
C ARG A 190 -17.25 9.39 3.67
N ARG A 191 -16.28 8.69 4.26
CA ARG A 191 -15.14 9.29 4.94
C ARG A 191 -14.16 9.97 4.00
N GLN A 192 -13.99 9.45 2.77
CA GLN A 192 -13.23 10.15 1.73
C GLN A 192 -13.90 11.46 1.33
N ARG A 193 -15.23 11.46 1.12
CA ARG A 193 -15.95 12.72 0.84
C ARG A 193 -15.78 13.73 1.98
N LEU A 194 -15.86 13.28 3.23
CA LEU A 194 -15.64 14.14 4.39
C LEU A 194 -14.21 14.71 4.43
N ALA A 195 -13.20 13.87 4.20
CA ALA A 195 -11.80 14.31 4.16
C ALA A 195 -11.57 15.33 3.03
N VAL A 196 -12.08 15.07 1.83
CA VAL A 196 -11.98 15.98 0.68
C VAL A 196 -12.68 17.31 0.97
N SER A 197 -13.85 17.31 1.61
CA SER A 197 -14.58 18.53 1.94
C SER A 197 -13.86 19.42 2.98
N ILE A 198 -13.01 18.85 3.83
CA ILE A 198 -12.31 19.56 4.90
C ILE A 198 -10.86 19.90 4.51
N LEU A 199 -10.14 18.95 3.90
CA LEU A 199 -8.70 19.06 3.60
C LEU A 199 -8.41 19.34 2.12
N GLY A 200 -9.44 19.39 1.25
CA GLY A 200 -9.29 19.52 -0.19
C GLY A 200 -9.07 18.18 -0.90
N ASP A 201 -9.08 18.22 -2.23
CA ASP A 201 -8.75 17.04 -3.04
C ASP A 201 -7.24 17.01 -3.30
N GLN A 202 -6.57 15.99 -2.82
CA GLN A 202 -5.14 15.78 -3.01
C GLN A 202 -4.82 14.54 -3.85
N GLY A 203 -5.72 14.18 -4.75
CA GLY A 203 -5.63 12.95 -5.54
C GLY A 203 -6.12 11.74 -4.74
N SER A 204 -7.09 11.96 -3.84
CA SER A 204 -7.70 10.89 -3.06
C SER A 204 -8.55 9.96 -3.92
N ALA A 205 -8.50 8.67 -3.66
CA ALA A 205 -9.36 7.70 -4.29
C ALA A 205 -10.70 7.60 -3.53
N PRO A 206 -11.84 7.59 -4.22
CA PRO A 206 -13.16 7.72 -3.58
C PRO A 206 -13.51 6.67 -2.53
N THR A 207 -12.86 5.52 -2.56
CA THR A 207 -13.12 4.36 -1.69
C THR A 207 -11.92 3.90 -0.90
N SER A 208 -10.80 4.64 -0.91
CA SER A 208 -9.62 4.27 -0.15
C SER A 208 -9.84 4.38 1.36
N PHE A 209 -9.21 3.48 2.12
CA PHE A 209 -9.12 3.57 3.58
C PHE A 209 -8.14 4.64 4.04
N HIS A 210 -7.27 5.12 3.17
CA HIS A 210 -6.23 6.07 3.44
C HIS A 210 -6.48 7.39 2.73
N TYR A 211 -6.04 8.48 3.36
CA TYR A 211 -5.91 9.77 2.72
C TYR A 211 -4.44 10.20 2.88
N TRP A 212 -3.79 10.49 1.77
CA TRP A 212 -2.42 11.00 1.75
C TRP A 212 -2.48 12.51 1.79
N LEU A 213 -2.21 13.09 2.97
CA LEU A 213 -2.17 14.52 3.15
C LEU A 213 -0.76 15.02 2.79
N ARG A 214 -0.63 15.67 1.65
CA ARG A 214 0.61 16.35 1.27
C ARG A 214 0.79 17.58 2.13
N LEU A 215 1.99 17.75 2.66
CA LEU A 215 2.35 18.92 3.44
C LEU A 215 3.05 19.94 2.53
N PRO A 216 2.80 21.25 2.73
CA PRO A 216 3.56 22.31 2.06
C PRO A 216 5.06 22.15 2.33
N PRO A 217 5.94 22.55 1.40
CA PRO A 217 7.40 22.40 1.54
C PRO A 217 8.00 23.02 2.80
N GLU A 218 7.36 24.08 3.32
CA GLU A 218 7.76 24.78 4.55
C GLU A 218 7.36 24.04 5.83
N VAL A 219 6.49 23.02 5.75
CA VAL A 219 5.99 22.27 6.90
C VAL A 219 6.75 20.97 7.06
N HIS A 220 7.57 20.86 8.10
CA HIS A 220 8.30 19.64 8.41
C HIS A 220 7.38 18.52 8.92
N ASN A 221 7.47 17.34 8.32
CA ASN A 221 6.65 16.18 8.66
C ASN A 221 6.66 15.88 10.17
N ALA A 222 7.84 15.89 10.81
CA ALA A 222 7.99 15.56 12.22
C ALA A 222 7.27 16.56 13.14
N GLY A 223 7.37 17.85 12.84
CA GLY A 223 6.68 18.91 13.58
C GLY A 223 5.16 18.75 13.46
N PHE A 224 4.66 18.62 12.24
CA PHE A 224 3.23 18.43 11.99
C PHE A 224 2.65 17.20 12.71
N VAL A 225 3.37 16.08 12.72
CA VAL A 225 2.94 14.86 13.42
C VAL A 225 2.91 15.07 14.94
N ALA A 226 3.89 15.80 15.51
CA ALA A 226 3.93 16.12 16.94
C ALA A 226 2.76 17.04 17.34
N ASP A 227 2.48 18.07 16.55
CA ASP A 227 1.39 19.01 16.78
C ASP A 227 0.02 18.33 16.65
N ALA A 228 -0.14 17.48 15.62
CA ALA A 228 -1.35 16.68 15.47
C ALA A 228 -1.59 15.79 16.68
N LEU A 229 -0.55 15.11 17.19
CA LEU A 229 -0.63 14.26 18.37
C LEU A 229 -0.97 15.07 19.62
N ALA A 230 -0.38 16.26 19.81
CA ALA A 230 -0.71 17.18 20.89
C ALA A 230 -2.17 17.64 20.82
N GLY A 231 -2.72 17.80 19.59
CA GLY A 231 -4.13 18.04 19.33
C GLY A 231 -5.04 16.81 19.46
N GLY A 232 -4.52 15.67 19.92
CA GLY A 232 -5.26 14.41 20.10
C GLY A 232 -5.48 13.61 18.82
N VAL A 233 -4.77 13.91 17.74
CA VAL A 233 -4.90 13.23 16.44
C VAL A 233 -3.61 12.48 16.07
N ALA A 234 -3.66 11.16 16.08
CA ALA A 234 -2.57 10.32 15.65
C ALA A 234 -2.58 10.13 14.12
N VAL A 235 -1.54 10.60 13.44
CA VAL A 235 -1.31 10.41 11.99
C VAL A 235 -0.05 9.58 11.76
N THR A 236 0.04 8.95 10.59
CA THR A 236 1.25 8.17 10.26
C THR A 236 2.25 9.07 9.54
N HIS A 237 3.43 9.23 10.12
CA HIS A 237 4.56 9.97 9.53
C HIS A 237 4.92 9.41 8.15
N GLY A 238 5.07 10.29 7.15
CA GLY A 238 5.35 9.87 5.78
C GLY A 238 6.66 9.12 5.61
N ASP A 239 7.69 9.50 6.32
CA ASP A 239 9.03 8.91 6.17
C ASP A 239 9.11 7.43 6.57
N VAL A 240 8.10 6.91 7.31
CA VAL A 240 8.05 5.46 7.58
C VAL A 240 7.81 4.62 6.31
N PHE A 241 7.36 5.26 5.23
CA PHE A 241 7.13 4.63 3.92
C PHE A 241 8.32 4.75 2.98
N THR A 242 9.32 5.61 3.28
CA THR A 242 10.46 5.85 2.39
C THR A 242 11.40 4.66 2.34
N VAL A 243 11.84 4.31 1.13
CA VAL A 243 12.80 3.21 0.91
C VAL A 243 14.19 3.62 1.30
N LEU A 244 14.58 4.87 0.98
CA LEU A 244 15.91 5.39 1.30
C LEU A 244 15.88 6.18 2.61
N PRO A 245 16.81 5.93 3.54
CA PRO A 245 16.94 6.72 4.76
C PRO A 245 17.21 8.20 4.46
N GLY A 246 16.61 9.09 5.24
CA GLY A 246 16.85 10.53 5.14
C GLY A 246 16.09 11.22 3.99
N GLN A 247 15.25 10.50 3.27
CA GLN A 247 14.36 11.08 2.26
C GLN A 247 13.03 11.47 2.93
N GLU A 248 12.63 12.75 2.78
CA GLU A 248 11.32 13.20 3.24
C GLU A 248 10.23 12.78 2.26
N ALA A 249 9.14 12.25 2.79
CA ALA A 249 8.01 11.78 1.99
C ALA A 249 7.07 12.91 1.54
N GLY A 250 7.24 14.12 2.05
CA GLY A 250 6.40 15.28 1.72
C GLY A 250 4.93 15.16 2.12
N GLY A 251 4.62 14.36 3.16
CA GLY A 251 3.24 14.19 3.60
C GLY A 251 3.06 13.21 4.76
N VAL A 252 1.83 13.07 5.20
CA VAL A 252 1.40 12.14 6.25
C VAL A 252 0.21 11.31 5.77
N ARG A 253 0.10 10.07 6.26
CA ARG A 253 -1.03 9.20 5.93
C ARG A 253 -2.07 9.25 7.04
N LEU A 254 -3.30 9.55 6.67
CA LEU A 254 -4.48 9.45 7.52
C LEU A 254 -5.16 8.10 7.28
N CYS A 255 -5.50 7.38 8.34
CA CYS A 255 -6.24 6.13 8.26
C CYS A 255 -7.71 6.42 8.60
N LEU A 256 -8.51 6.73 7.58
CA LEU A 256 -9.89 7.20 7.76
C LEU A 256 -10.83 6.15 8.38
N CYS A 257 -10.52 4.87 8.21
CA CYS A 257 -11.37 3.76 8.64
C CYS A 257 -10.91 3.08 9.93
N ALA A 258 -9.90 3.63 10.64
CA ALA A 258 -9.42 3.07 11.90
C ALA A 258 -10.32 3.44 13.10
N GLU A 259 -10.91 4.63 13.08
CA GLU A 259 -11.81 5.13 14.13
C GLU A 259 -13.26 4.77 13.78
N PRO A 260 -14.01 4.06 14.64
CA PRO A 260 -15.39 3.69 14.34
C PRO A 260 -16.37 4.88 14.36
N ASN A 261 -16.11 5.91 15.18
CA ASN A 261 -16.98 7.05 15.37
C ASN A 261 -16.72 8.14 14.31
N GLU A 262 -17.70 8.43 13.46
CA GLU A 262 -17.57 9.39 12.35
C GLU A 262 -17.41 10.85 12.85
N ALA A 263 -18.04 11.22 13.96
CA ALA A 263 -17.88 12.56 14.52
C ALA A 263 -16.45 12.80 15.04
N ARG A 264 -15.79 11.75 15.56
CA ARG A 264 -14.37 11.82 15.93
C ARG A 264 -13.47 11.93 14.71
N VAL A 265 -13.81 11.24 13.62
CA VAL A 265 -13.09 11.40 12.34
C VAL A 265 -13.21 12.83 11.83
N GLU A 266 -14.42 13.40 11.82
CA GLU A 266 -14.63 14.79 11.42
C GLU A 266 -13.85 15.77 12.29
N HIS A 267 -13.92 15.61 13.61
CA HIS A 267 -13.15 16.44 14.55
C HIS A 267 -11.65 16.37 14.25
N ALA A 268 -11.10 15.16 14.06
CA ALA A 268 -9.69 14.98 13.73
C ALA A 268 -9.31 15.67 12.42
N LEU A 269 -10.13 15.56 11.36
CA LEU A 269 -9.88 16.23 10.08
C LEU A 269 -9.89 17.74 10.22
N ARG A 270 -10.83 18.32 11.00
CA ARG A 270 -10.87 19.77 11.28
C ARG A 270 -9.65 20.25 12.08
N THR A 271 -9.18 19.46 13.05
CA THR A 271 -7.94 19.73 13.80
C THR A 271 -6.75 19.79 12.84
N LEU A 272 -6.61 18.83 11.93
CA LEU A 272 -5.52 18.83 10.95
C LEU A 272 -5.62 20.02 9.98
N ALA A 273 -6.81 20.40 9.55
CA ALA A 273 -7.03 21.58 8.70
C ALA A 273 -6.60 22.87 9.41
N ALA A 274 -6.92 23.02 10.70
CA ALA A 274 -6.50 24.17 11.51
C ALA A 274 -4.97 24.25 11.65
N LEU A 275 -4.31 23.10 11.89
CA LEU A 275 -2.85 23.03 11.97
C LEU A 275 -2.18 23.42 10.64
N LEU A 276 -2.71 23.01 9.49
CA LEU A 276 -2.19 23.41 8.19
C LEU A 276 -2.32 24.93 7.97
N ALA A 277 -3.44 25.53 8.40
CA ALA A 277 -3.66 26.96 8.25
C ALA A 277 -2.70 27.80 9.13
N THR A 278 -2.41 27.36 10.36
CA THR A 278 -1.45 28.04 11.26
C THR A 278 -0.02 27.92 10.77
N SER A 279 0.41 26.74 10.34
CA SER A 279 1.76 26.52 9.78
C SER A 279 2.03 27.39 8.54
N HIS A 280 1.00 27.72 7.75
CA HIS A 280 1.11 28.63 6.60
C HIS A 280 1.27 30.11 7.04
N SER A 281 0.61 30.52 8.13
CA SER A 281 0.68 31.91 8.65
C SER A 281 2.04 32.20 9.27
N ASP A 282 2.63 31.25 9.96
CA ASP A 282 3.94 31.42 10.60
C ASP A 282 5.08 31.50 9.57
N ALA A 283 4.97 30.77 8.46
CA ALA A 283 5.94 30.84 7.35
C ALA A 283 5.93 32.20 6.65
N ILE A 284 4.78 32.86 6.55
CA ILE A 284 4.65 34.20 5.93
C ILE A 284 5.11 35.33 6.87
N SER A 285 5.10 35.10 8.20
CA SER A 285 5.49 36.12 9.20
C SER A 285 6.99 36.23 9.44
N ILE A 286 7.82 35.39 8.81
CA ILE A 286 9.29 35.34 8.97
C ILE A 286 10.01 36.03 7.78
N VAL A 287 9.28 36.65 6.83
CA VAL A 287 9.86 37.39 5.68
C VAL A 287 9.77 38.89 5.87
#